data_d35148807466e8c8a20530c69de6be64
#
_entry.id   d35148807466e8c8a20530c69de6be64
#
_cell.length_a   1.000
_cell.length_b   1.000
_cell.length_c   1.000
_cell.angle_alpha   90.00
_cell.angle_beta   90.00
_cell.angle_gamma   90.00
#
_symmetry.space_group_name_H-M   'P 1'
#
loop_
_entity.id
_entity.type
_entity.pdbx_description
1 polymer ?
#
loop_
_entity_poly.entity_id
_entity_poly.type
_entity_poly.pdbx_seq_one_letter_code
_entity_poly.pdbx_strand_id
1 'polypeptide(L)'
;MELKTNYSDVQFKNDGRLKLLIIVGTRPEIIRLAAVINKCRKYFDCILAHTGQNYDYNLNGVFFRDLKLADPEVYMDAVGDDLGSTMGNIINASYKLMVQIKPDAVLVLGDTNSCLSVIGAKRLHIPIFHMEAGNRCFDECLPEETNRRIVDIISDVNICYSEHARRYLNASSVAPQRTYVSGSPMAEVLHENLEEIQNSDVHARLGLEKGKYILLSAHREENIDTEKNFISLFTAINKMAEKYDMPILYSCHPRSRNRLEASGFQLDPRVIRQEPLGFHDYNCLQMNAFAVVSDSGTLPEESSFFTSVGHSFPAVCIRTSTERPEALDKGCFILAGINEHDLLQAVDVAVEMVKNEDNGIPVPNYTDENVSTKIVKLIQSYTGVVNKMVWRKE
;
A
#
# COMPACT_ATOMS: atom_id res chain seq x y z
N MET A 1 17.95 5.33 -17.79
CA MET A 1 18.85 5.88 -16.75
C MET A 1 19.93 4.87 -16.44
N GLU A 2 21.14 5.32 -16.11
CA GLU A 2 22.20 4.38 -15.71
C GLU A 2 22.03 4.01 -14.22
N LEU A 3 22.09 2.71 -13.91
CA LEU A 3 21.94 2.20 -12.55
C LEU A 3 22.95 2.85 -11.61
N LYS A 4 22.47 3.51 -10.54
CA LYS A 4 23.36 4.09 -9.53
C LYS A 4 24.04 2.96 -8.74
N THR A 5 25.37 2.92 -8.79
CA THR A 5 26.18 1.88 -8.12
C THR A 5 27.25 2.46 -7.21
N ASN A 6 27.39 3.78 -7.16
CA ASN A 6 28.30 4.49 -6.28
C ASN A 6 27.49 5.39 -5.34
N TYR A 7 27.69 5.24 -4.05
CA TYR A 7 26.99 5.94 -2.97
C TYR A 7 27.97 6.64 -2.01
N SER A 8 29.14 7.06 -2.51
CA SER A 8 30.19 7.69 -1.69
C SER A 8 29.75 9.00 -1.05
N ASP A 9 28.72 9.63 -1.60
CA ASP A 9 28.07 10.83 -1.10
C ASP A 9 27.02 10.56 0.00
N VAL A 10 26.69 9.28 0.25
CA VAL A 10 25.67 8.87 1.22
C VAL A 10 26.33 8.30 2.47
N GLN A 11 26.02 8.87 3.62
CA GLN A 11 26.51 8.39 4.91
C GLN A 11 25.56 8.71 6.05
N PHE A 12 25.55 7.85 7.06
CA PHE A 12 24.89 8.12 8.32
C PHE A 12 25.57 9.28 9.06
N LYS A 13 24.83 9.99 9.90
CA LYS A 13 25.35 11.09 10.74
C LYS A 13 26.35 10.62 11.79
N ASN A 14 26.28 9.33 12.15
CA ASN A 14 27.08 8.70 13.18
C ASN A 14 26.97 9.39 14.56
N ASP A 15 25.75 9.75 14.93
CA ASP A 15 25.41 10.48 16.16
C ASP A 15 25.18 9.57 17.38
N GLY A 16 25.58 8.30 17.29
CA GLY A 16 25.47 7.30 18.35
C GLY A 16 24.14 6.56 18.38
N ARG A 17 23.16 6.92 17.53
CA ARG A 17 21.89 6.21 17.39
C ARG A 17 22.05 5.01 16.46
N LEU A 18 21.09 4.06 16.55
CA LEU A 18 20.99 2.92 15.64
C LEU A 18 20.84 3.41 14.19
N LYS A 19 21.64 2.87 13.28
CA LYS A 19 21.66 3.19 11.85
C LYS A 19 20.60 2.38 11.12
N LEU A 20 19.52 3.00 10.73
CA LEU A 20 18.40 2.34 10.05
C LEU A 20 18.36 2.73 8.59
N LEU A 21 18.35 1.74 7.70
CA LEU A 21 18.05 1.90 6.29
C LEU A 21 16.60 1.48 6.04
N ILE A 22 15.77 2.39 5.52
CA ILE A 22 14.42 2.10 5.05
C ILE A 22 14.45 2.07 3.53
N ILE A 23 13.92 1.02 2.90
CA ILE A 23 13.89 0.89 1.43
C ILE A 23 12.46 0.83 0.96
N VAL A 24 12.13 1.70 0.00
CA VAL A 24 10.81 1.81 -0.65
C VAL A 24 10.98 1.89 -2.15
N GLY A 25 9.93 1.55 -2.91
CA GLY A 25 9.98 1.61 -4.36
C GLY A 25 8.71 2.15 -5.02
N THR A 26 7.61 2.21 -4.27
CA THR A 26 6.32 2.59 -4.81
C THR A 26 5.58 3.57 -3.90
N ARG A 27 4.65 4.30 -4.51
CA ARG A 27 3.79 5.25 -3.79
C ARG A 27 3.01 4.63 -2.62
N PRO A 28 2.37 3.45 -2.75
CA PRO A 28 1.68 2.82 -1.63
C PRO A 28 2.59 2.51 -0.43
N GLU A 29 3.86 2.16 -0.65
CA GLU A 29 4.83 1.96 0.42
C GLU A 29 5.12 3.27 1.16
N ILE A 30 5.34 4.37 0.41
CA ILE A 30 5.60 5.70 0.97
C ILE A 30 4.43 6.16 1.83
N ILE A 31 3.20 6.05 1.32
CA ILE A 31 1.99 6.44 2.05
C ILE A 31 1.88 5.65 3.36
N ARG A 32 1.93 4.34 3.29
CA ARG A 32 1.77 3.47 4.47
C ARG A 32 2.88 3.64 5.49
N LEU A 33 4.11 3.91 5.04
CA LEU A 33 5.25 4.11 5.94
C LEU A 33 5.42 5.56 6.44
N ALA A 34 4.59 6.52 6.02
CA ALA A 34 4.83 7.94 6.32
C ALA A 34 5.03 8.22 7.81
N ALA A 35 4.10 7.81 8.67
CA ALA A 35 4.22 7.96 10.12
C ALA A 35 5.45 7.20 10.69
N VAL A 36 5.73 6.00 10.17
CA VAL A 36 6.87 5.17 10.56
C VAL A 36 8.19 5.84 10.19
N ILE A 37 8.31 6.34 8.94
CA ILE A 37 9.52 7.04 8.47
C ILE A 37 9.80 8.28 9.34
N ASN A 38 8.78 9.13 9.55
CA ASN A 38 8.92 10.32 10.38
C ASN A 38 9.36 9.99 11.81
N LYS A 39 8.76 8.96 12.40
CA LYS A 39 9.13 8.50 13.75
C LYS A 39 10.53 7.88 13.79
N CYS A 40 10.90 7.06 12.80
CA CYS A 40 12.24 6.50 12.71
C CYS A 40 13.31 7.59 12.55
N ARG A 41 13.09 8.60 11.73
CA ARG A 41 14.01 9.75 11.59
C ARG A 41 14.21 10.52 12.89
N LYS A 42 13.20 10.54 13.77
CA LYS A 42 13.30 11.17 15.10
C LYS A 42 14.19 10.38 16.07
N TYR A 43 14.13 9.05 16.04
CA TYR A 43 14.74 8.20 17.07
C TYR A 43 15.98 7.43 16.60
N PHE A 44 16.20 7.31 15.29
CA PHE A 44 17.33 6.62 14.69
C PHE A 44 18.18 7.57 13.82
N ASP A 45 19.40 7.18 13.55
CA ASP A 45 20.17 7.71 12.43
C ASP A 45 19.64 6.99 11.19
N CYS A 46 18.74 7.66 10.43
CA CYS A 46 17.89 7.02 9.45
C CYS A 46 18.19 7.53 8.03
N ILE A 47 18.33 6.59 7.10
CA ILE A 47 18.41 6.86 5.66
C ILE A 47 17.19 6.21 4.99
N LEU A 48 16.47 6.98 4.19
CA LEU A 48 15.41 6.51 3.29
C LEU A 48 15.99 6.36 1.89
N ALA A 49 15.87 5.16 1.32
CA ALA A 49 16.30 4.87 -0.04
C ALA A 49 15.10 4.48 -0.92
N HIS A 50 15.01 5.07 -2.11
CA HIS A 50 13.98 4.78 -3.10
C HIS A 50 14.58 4.00 -4.27
N THR A 51 13.98 2.87 -4.66
CA THR A 51 14.51 2.02 -5.74
C THR A 51 14.32 2.60 -7.14
N GLY A 52 13.47 3.60 -7.31
CA GLY A 52 13.20 4.26 -8.60
C GLY A 52 11.98 3.69 -9.34
N GLN A 53 11.28 2.66 -8.81
CA GLN A 53 10.07 2.15 -9.44
C GLN A 53 8.96 3.22 -9.43
N ASN A 54 8.28 3.38 -10.58
CA ASN A 54 7.18 4.35 -10.74
C ASN A 54 7.54 5.79 -10.34
N TYR A 55 8.78 6.21 -10.59
CA TYR A 55 9.23 7.56 -10.32
C TYR A 55 8.72 8.55 -11.39
N ASP A 56 7.51 9.06 -11.17
CA ASP A 56 7.08 10.33 -11.78
C ASP A 56 7.15 11.41 -10.68
N TYR A 57 8.10 12.32 -10.82
CA TYR A 57 8.34 13.40 -9.86
C TYR A 57 7.07 14.23 -9.57
N ASN A 58 6.24 14.46 -10.58
CA ASN A 58 5.02 15.24 -10.42
C ASN A 58 3.95 14.52 -9.62
N LEU A 59 3.91 13.19 -9.67
CA LEU A 59 2.98 12.37 -8.92
C LEU A 59 3.50 12.06 -7.50
N ASN A 60 4.79 11.85 -7.32
CA ASN A 60 5.37 11.51 -6.01
C ASN A 60 5.58 12.75 -5.11
N GLY A 61 6.00 13.89 -5.66
CA GLY A 61 6.25 15.11 -4.88
C GLY A 61 5.02 15.63 -4.12
N VAL A 62 3.80 15.38 -4.61
CA VAL A 62 2.55 15.72 -3.91
C VAL A 62 2.44 14.90 -2.62
N PHE A 63 2.71 13.59 -2.67
CA PHE A 63 2.59 12.72 -1.49
C PHE A 63 3.63 13.04 -0.41
N PHE A 64 4.86 13.36 -0.79
CA PHE A 64 5.88 13.77 0.19
C PHE A 64 5.46 15.05 0.92
N ARG A 65 4.86 16.02 0.22
CA ARG A 65 4.33 17.26 0.83
C ARG A 65 3.12 16.97 1.72
N ASP A 66 2.11 16.29 1.18
CA ASP A 66 0.86 16.01 1.90
C ASP A 66 1.13 15.24 3.20
N LEU A 67 2.08 14.30 3.16
CA LEU A 67 2.44 13.47 4.31
C LEU A 67 3.59 14.04 5.16
N LYS A 68 4.00 15.28 4.87
CA LYS A 68 5.06 15.99 5.62
C LYS A 68 6.37 15.17 5.70
N LEU A 69 6.68 14.44 4.62
CA LEU A 69 7.90 13.64 4.49
C LEU A 69 9.02 14.45 3.84
N ALA A 70 10.22 14.37 4.38
CA ALA A 70 11.41 14.81 3.67
C ALA A 70 11.76 13.81 2.55
N ASP A 71 12.39 14.31 1.49
CA ASP A 71 12.83 13.50 0.35
C ASP A 71 13.72 12.33 0.79
N PRO A 72 13.75 11.24 0.01
CA PRO A 72 14.73 10.17 0.20
C PRO A 72 16.17 10.68 0.07
N GLU A 73 17.04 10.22 0.94
CA GLU A 73 18.48 10.49 0.86
C GLU A 73 19.13 9.78 -0.32
N VAL A 74 18.48 8.73 -0.85
CA VAL A 74 19.01 7.91 -1.95
C VAL A 74 17.93 7.58 -2.97
N TYR A 75 18.24 7.81 -4.24
CA TYR A 75 17.53 7.23 -5.40
C TYR A 75 18.46 6.23 -6.09
N MET A 76 18.00 4.98 -6.25
CA MET A 76 18.82 3.89 -6.79
C MET A 76 18.75 3.78 -8.31
N ASP A 77 17.73 4.36 -8.94
CA ASP A 77 17.48 4.28 -10.39
C ASP A 77 17.51 2.84 -10.92
N ALA A 78 16.89 1.92 -10.16
CA ALA A 78 17.02 0.48 -10.39
C ALA A 78 16.06 -0.08 -11.45
N VAL A 79 15.25 0.75 -12.10
CA VAL A 79 14.37 0.31 -13.19
C VAL A 79 15.20 -0.15 -14.38
N GLY A 80 14.97 -1.37 -14.82
CA GLY A 80 15.58 -1.95 -16.04
C GLY A 80 14.61 -2.00 -17.20
N ASP A 81 15.07 -2.54 -18.32
CA ASP A 81 14.29 -2.64 -19.56
C ASP A 81 13.16 -3.70 -19.44
N ASP A 82 13.30 -4.62 -18.52
CA ASP A 82 12.32 -5.67 -18.21
C ASP A 82 12.23 -5.94 -16.70
N LEU A 83 11.30 -6.82 -16.31
CA LEU A 83 11.08 -7.20 -14.93
C LEU A 83 12.32 -7.86 -14.30
N GLY A 84 12.96 -8.78 -15.02
CA GLY A 84 14.14 -9.49 -14.54
C GLY A 84 15.31 -8.55 -14.27
N SER A 85 15.57 -7.63 -15.20
CA SER A 85 16.58 -6.57 -15.08
C SER A 85 16.26 -5.65 -13.88
N THR A 86 15.01 -5.25 -13.71
CA THR A 86 14.58 -4.42 -12.59
C THR A 86 14.82 -5.11 -11.23
N MET A 87 14.42 -6.37 -11.11
CA MET A 87 14.65 -7.17 -9.88
C MET A 87 16.15 -7.32 -9.59
N GLY A 88 16.94 -7.69 -10.60
CA GLY A 88 18.40 -7.81 -10.48
C GLY A 88 19.09 -6.50 -10.10
N ASN A 89 18.65 -5.40 -10.68
CA ASN A 89 19.17 -4.06 -10.38
C ASN A 89 18.86 -3.64 -8.93
N ILE A 90 17.64 -3.89 -8.44
CA ILE A 90 17.26 -3.59 -7.05
C ILE A 90 18.17 -4.34 -6.08
N ILE A 91 18.37 -5.65 -6.30
CA ILE A 91 19.25 -6.47 -5.44
C ILE A 91 20.69 -5.95 -5.49
N ASN A 92 21.22 -5.65 -6.70
CA ASN A 92 22.58 -5.18 -6.87
C ASN A 92 22.80 -3.78 -6.25
N ALA A 93 21.93 -2.83 -6.56
CA ALA A 93 22.05 -1.46 -6.05
C ALA A 93 21.94 -1.39 -4.53
N SER A 94 20.94 -2.08 -3.95
CA SER A 94 20.75 -2.13 -2.50
C SER A 94 21.90 -2.84 -1.80
N TYR A 95 22.46 -3.92 -2.37
CA TYR A 95 23.64 -4.58 -1.83
C TYR A 95 24.85 -3.62 -1.76
N LYS A 96 25.14 -2.91 -2.86
CA LYS A 96 26.24 -1.93 -2.91
C LYS A 96 26.05 -0.78 -1.94
N LEU A 97 24.84 -0.26 -1.84
CA LEU A 97 24.48 0.77 -0.85
C LEU A 97 24.78 0.27 0.57
N MET A 98 24.27 -0.91 0.93
CA MET A 98 24.47 -1.48 2.27
C MET A 98 25.92 -1.77 2.61
N VAL A 99 26.73 -2.24 1.65
CA VAL A 99 28.19 -2.43 1.84
C VAL A 99 28.86 -1.11 2.17
N GLN A 100 28.43 -0.03 1.53
CA GLN A 100 29.04 1.28 1.69
C GLN A 100 28.62 1.97 2.99
N ILE A 101 27.32 2.05 3.28
CA ILE A 101 26.81 2.80 4.45
C ILE A 101 26.79 1.98 5.74
N LYS A 102 26.81 0.64 5.66
CA LYS A 102 26.84 -0.31 6.80
C LYS A 102 25.74 -0.03 7.83
N PRO A 103 24.44 -0.21 7.48
CA PRO A 103 23.36 -0.03 8.42
C PRO A 103 23.35 -1.12 9.48
N ASP A 104 22.83 -0.80 10.69
CA ASP A 104 22.61 -1.77 11.76
C ASP A 104 21.36 -2.61 11.54
N ALA A 105 20.37 -2.05 10.80
CA ALA A 105 19.11 -2.71 10.47
C ALA A 105 18.53 -2.20 9.14
N VAL A 106 17.71 -3.05 8.48
CA VAL A 106 16.95 -2.71 7.29
C VAL A 106 15.46 -2.91 7.56
N LEU A 107 14.63 -1.94 7.15
CA LEU A 107 13.19 -2.01 7.18
C LEU A 107 12.64 -1.98 5.75
N VAL A 108 11.74 -2.92 5.45
CA VAL A 108 10.94 -2.96 4.21
C VAL A 108 9.47 -3.18 4.53
N LEU A 109 8.60 -2.85 3.57
CA LEU A 109 7.15 -3.06 3.70
C LEU A 109 6.58 -3.77 2.49
N GLY A 110 5.81 -4.83 2.74
CA GLY A 110 4.97 -5.50 1.74
C GLY A 110 5.74 -6.42 0.81
N ASP A 111 5.42 -6.34 -0.46
CA ASP A 111 5.66 -7.40 -1.44
C ASP A 111 6.07 -6.88 -2.83
N THR A 112 6.32 -5.59 -2.96
CA THR A 112 6.82 -5.03 -4.22
C THR A 112 8.25 -5.47 -4.49
N ASN A 113 8.75 -5.23 -5.70
CA ASN A 113 10.12 -5.63 -6.03
C ASN A 113 11.18 -4.94 -5.15
N SER A 114 10.88 -3.77 -4.56
CA SER A 114 11.76 -3.08 -3.60
C SER A 114 12.15 -3.97 -2.42
N CYS A 115 11.22 -4.84 -1.98
CA CYS A 115 11.44 -5.74 -0.86
C CYS A 115 12.48 -6.84 -1.15
N LEU A 116 12.79 -7.13 -2.41
CA LEU A 116 13.86 -8.08 -2.79
C LEU A 116 15.25 -7.60 -2.38
N SER A 117 15.42 -6.32 -2.03
CA SER A 117 16.62 -5.76 -1.41
C SER A 117 17.07 -6.52 -0.16
N VAL A 118 16.14 -7.18 0.55
CA VAL A 118 16.43 -7.98 1.74
C VAL A 118 17.33 -9.18 1.45
N ILE A 119 17.42 -9.65 0.20
CA ILE A 119 18.36 -10.70 -0.22
C ILE A 119 19.80 -10.22 0.02
N GLY A 120 20.08 -8.98 -0.36
CA GLY A 120 21.38 -8.34 -0.09
C GLY A 120 21.65 -8.18 1.41
N ALA A 121 20.69 -7.67 2.18
CA ALA A 121 20.78 -7.51 3.62
C ALA A 121 21.07 -8.85 4.32
N LYS A 122 20.38 -9.92 3.92
CA LYS A 122 20.59 -11.27 4.47
C LYS A 122 22.01 -11.77 4.25
N ARG A 123 22.58 -11.55 3.05
CA ARG A 123 23.96 -11.94 2.72
C ARG A 123 25.01 -11.13 3.48
N LEU A 124 24.68 -9.91 3.87
CA LEU A 124 25.54 -9.01 4.66
C LEU A 124 25.34 -9.19 6.18
N HIS A 125 24.49 -10.12 6.60
CA HIS A 125 24.13 -10.36 8.00
C HIS A 125 23.58 -9.10 8.70
N ILE A 126 22.80 -8.30 8.00
CA ILE A 126 22.12 -7.13 8.54
C ILE A 126 20.71 -7.57 8.99
N PRO A 127 20.30 -7.28 10.24
CA PRO A 127 18.95 -7.55 10.73
C PRO A 127 17.86 -6.96 9.83
N ILE A 128 16.89 -7.78 9.44
CA ILE A 128 15.82 -7.44 8.51
C ILE A 128 14.49 -7.42 9.25
N PHE A 129 13.80 -6.27 9.15
CA PHE A 129 12.45 -6.06 9.65
C PHE A 129 11.51 -5.94 8.46
N HIS A 130 10.52 -6.83 8.38
CA HIS A 130 9.54 -6.86 7.30
C HIS A 130 8.16 -6.53 7.83
N MET A 131 7.62 -5.36 7.48
CA MET A 131 6.23 -4.99 7.75
C MET A 131 5.29 -5.52 6.67
N GLU A 132 4.01 -5.68 7.01
CA GLU A 132 2.99 -6.33 6.16
C GLU A 132 3.29 -7.81 5.89
N ALA A 133 4.05 -8.43 6.78
CA ALA A 133 4.44 -9.83 6.67
C ALA A 133 3.24 -10.77 6.84
N GLY A 134 3.27 -11.88 6.12
CA GLY A 134 2.29 -12.97 6.29
C GLY A 134 0.97 -12.77 5.56
N ASN A 135 0.76 -11.70 4.83
CA ASN A 135 -0.41 -11.56 3.98
C ASN A 135 -0.41 -12.61 2.87
N ARG A 136 -1.58 -13.18 2.56
CA ARG A 136 -1.74 -14.18 1.50
C ARG A 136 -3.07 -13.99 0.79
N CYS A 137 -3.04 -13.99 -0.54
CA CYS A 137 -4.23 -14.16 -1.37
C CYS A 137 -4.30 -15.56 -2.00
N PHE A 138 -3.21 -16.35 -1.90
CA PHE A 138 -3.07 -17.69 -2.49
C PHE A 138 -3.27 -17.73 -4.01
N ASP A 139 -3.11 -16.61 -4.67
CA ASP A 139 -3.13 -16.50 -6.13
C ASP A 139 -1.70 -16.35 -6.65
N GLU A 140 -1.13 -17.43 -7.15
CA GLU A 140 0.25 -17.49 -7.64
C GLU A 140 0.43 -16.80 -9.00
N CYS A 141 -0.65 -16.37 -9.65
CA CYS A 141 -0.57 -15.52 -10.84
C CYS A 141 -0.15 -14.08 -10.50
N LEU A 142 -0.26 -13.69 -9.22
CA LEU A 142 0.18 -12.37 -8.77
C LEU A 142 1.68 -12.40 -8.42
N PRO A 143 2.51 -11.57 -9.06
CA PRO A 143 3.95 -11.52 -8.78
C PRO A 143 4.26 -11.15 -7.32
N GLU A 144 3.40 -10.37 -6.69
CA GLU A 144 3.50 -10.01 -5.29
C GLU A 144 3.40 -11.21 -4.35
N GLU A 145 2.62 -12.25 -4.70
CA GLU A 145 2.52 -13.46 -3.88
C GLU A 145 3.86 -14.22 -3.79
N THR A 146 4.63 -14.23 -4.87
CA THR A 146 5.98 -14.79 -4.89
C THR A 146 6.93 -13.95 -4.02
N ASN A 147 6.93 -12.64 -4.21
CA ASN A 147 7.81 -11.73 -3.48
C ASN A 147 7.58 -11.82 -1.97
N ARG A 148 6.31 -11.78 -1.50
CA ARG A 148 6.00 -11.83 -0.07
C ARG A 148 6.45 -13.12 0.59
N ARG A 149 6.31 -14.27 -0.10
CA ARG A 149 6.79 -15.57 0.41
C ARG A 149 8.31 -15.57 0.57
N ILE A 150 9.05 -15.04 -0.40
CA ILE A 150 10.51 -14.92 -0.31
C ILE A 150 10.90 -14.03 0.88
N VAL A 151 10.31 -12.85 0.95
CA VAL A 151 10.66 -11.83 1.96
C VAL A 151 10.30 -12.31 3.37
N ASP A 152 9.14 -12.93 3.57
CA ASP A 152 8.73 -13.50 4.85
C ASP A 152 9.72 -14.56 5.38
N ILE A 153 10.17 -15.46 4.51
CA ILE A 153 11.06 -16.57 4.90
C ILE A 153 12.45 -16.07 5.28
N ILE A 154 12.98 -15.09 4.57
CA ILE A 154 14.36 -14.64 4.79
C ILE A 154 14.49 -13.50 5.80
N SER A 155 13.40 -12.82 6.12
CA SER A 155 13.39 -11.75 7.14
C SER A 155 13.65 -12.30 8.55
N ASP A 156 14.33 -11.50 9.37
CA ASP A 156 14.69 -11.90 10.73
C ASP A 156 13.56 -11.60 11.71
N VAL A 157 12.83 -10.50 11.50
CA VAL A 157 11.65 -10.10 12.27
C VAL A 157 10.50 -9.79 11.33
N ASN A 158 9.44 -10.56 11.42
CA ASN A 158 8.21 -10.39 10.65
C ASN A 158 7.16 -9.63 11.47
N ILE A 159 6.62 -8.56 10.91
CA ILE A 159 5.67 -7.67 11.55
C ILE A 159 4.37 -7.68 10.75
N CYS A 160 3.42 -8.44 11.24
CA CYS A 160 2.10 -8.65 10.62
C CYS A 160 1.16 -7.50 10.95
N TYR A 161 0.18 -7.26 10.08
CA TYR A 161 -0.91 -6.34 10.40
C TYR A 161 -1.96 -7.00 11.30
N SER A 162 -2.19 -8.30 11.15
CA SER A 162 -3.26 -9.01 11.82
C SER A 162 -2.85 -10.39 12.35
N GLU A 163 -3.70 -10.97 13.19
CA GLU A 163 -3.55 -12.36 13.64
C GLU A 163 -3.74 -13.37 12.49
N HIS A 164 -4.51 -13.05 11.45
CA HIS A 164 -4.60 -13.89 10.25
C HIS A 164 -3.23 -14.05 9.59
N ALA A 165 -2.55 -12.94 9.34
CA ALA A 165 -1.23 -12.93 8.75
C ALA A 165 -0.22 -13.70 9.61
N ARG A 166 -0.23 -13.51 10.93
CA ARG A 166 0.64 -14.25 11.85
C ARG A 166 0.38 -15.75 11.83
N ARG A 167 -0.88 -16.19 11.70
CA ARG A 167 -1.22 -17.61 11.58
C ARG A 167 -0.65 -18.22 10.30
N TYR A 168 -0.71 -17.52 9.19
CA TYR A 168 -0.11 -17.96 7.92
C TYR A 168 1.40 -18.13 8.04
N LEU A 169 2.10 -17.19 8.68
CA LEU A 169 3.53 -17.30 8.93
C LEU A 169 3.87 -18.51 9.81
N ASN A 170 3.14 -18.72 10.89
CA ASN A 170 3.34 -19.85 11.78
C ASN A 170 3.16 -21.19 11.04
N ALA A 171 2.17 -21.28 10.13
CA ALA A 171 1.97 -22.44 9.28
C ALA A 171 3.09 -22.63 8.23
N SER A 172 3.81 -21.56 7.89
CA SER A 172 4.94 -21.58 6.94
C SER A 172 6.30 -21.79 7.60
N SER A 173 6.34 -22.25 8.86
CA SER A 173 7.57 -22.50 9.62
C SER A 173 8.45 -21.25 9.84
N VAL A 174 7.88 -20.07 9.78
CA VAL A 174 8.57 -18.83 10.19
C VAL A 174 8.66 -18.80 11.71
N ALA A 175 9.79 -18.32 12.25
CA ALA A 175 10.08 -18.32 13.67
C ALA A 175 9.04 -17.53 14.50
N PRO A 176 8.17 -18.19 15.31
CA PRO A 176 7.08 -17.50 16.03
C PRO A 176 7.59 -16.44 17.01
N GLN A 177 8.76 -16.68 17.62
CA GLN A 177 9.37 -15.78 18.60
C GLN A 177 9.90 -14.46 18.00
N ARG A 178 9.87 -14.34 16.68
CA ARG A 178 10.26 -13.13 15.94
C ARG A 178 9.14 -12.67 14.98
N THR A 179 7.91 -13.03 15.31
CA THR A 179 6.71 -12.66 14.54
C THR A 179 5.76 -11.87 15.42
N TYR A 180 5.49 -10.63 15.08
CA TYR A 180 4.74 -9.67 15.88
C TYR A 180 3.54 -9.13 15.10
N VAL A 181 2.48 -8.70 15.79
CA VAL A 181 1.35 -7.99 15.21
C VAL A 181 1.45 -6.52 15.62
N SER A 182 1.61 -5.64 14.63
CA SER A 182 1.66 -4.19 14.85
C SER A 182 0.32 -3.50 14.63
N GLY A 183 -0.55 -4.09 13.82
CA GLY A 183 -1.62 -3.38 13.15
C GLY A 183 -1.17 -2.76 11.83
N SER A 184 -2.13 -2.29 11.02
CA SER A 184 -1.84 -1.55 9.80
C SER A 184 -1.40 -0.12 10.13
N PRO A 185 -0.33 0.40 9.52
CA PRO A 185 0.08 1.78 9.71
C PRO A 185 -0.85 2.80 9.04
N MET A 186 -1.79 2.38 8.20
CA MET A 186 -2.68 3.28 7.46
C MET A 186 -3.57 4.10 8.40
N ALA A 187 -4.06 3.50 9.50
CA ALA A 187 -4.90 4.21 10.46
C ALA A 187 -4.18 5.41 11.10
N GLU A 188 -2.91 5.22 11.49
CA GLU A 188 -2.08 6.31 12.04
C GLU A 188 -1.87 7.42 11.01
N VAL A 189 -1.60 7.08 9.74
CA VAL A 189 -1.44 8.06 8.65
C VAL A 189 -2.73 8.81 8.37
N LEU A 190 -3.87 8.11 8.32
CA LEU A 190 -5.18 8.75 8.10
C LEU A 190 -5.56 9.65 9.27
N HIS A 191 -5.30 9.21 10.51
CA HIS A 191 -5.58 10.00 11.71
C HIS A 191 -4.73 11.28 11.76
N GLU A 192 -3.44 11.19 11.50
CA GLU A 192 -2.53 12.35 11.46
C GLU A 192 -2.91 13.39 10.38
N ASN A 193 -3.69 13.00 9.37
CA ASN A 193 -4.11 13.83 8.25
C ASN A 193 -5.65 14.07 8.21
N LEU A 194 -6.38 13.64 9.23
CA LEU A 194 -7.85 13.65 9.19
C LEU A 194 -8.43 15.07 9.04
N GLU A 195 -7.83 16.06 9.69
CA GLU A 195 -8.27 17.45 9.61
C GLU A 195 -8.08 17.99 8.18
N GLU A 196 -6.94 17.77 7.56
CA GLU A 196 -6.65 18.17 6.18
C GLU A 196 -7.57 17.44 5.17
N ILE A 197 -7.86 16.15 5.42
CA ILE A 197 -8.81 15.36 4.62
C ILE A 197 -10.21 15.99 4.69
N GLN A 198 -10.70 16.28 5.89
CA GLN A 198 -12.03 16.85 6.10
C GLN A 198 -12.19 18.25 5.54
N ASN A 199 -11.12 19.05 5.57
CA ASN A 199 -11.09 20.43 5.09
C ASN A 199 -10.77 20.58 3.60
N SER A 200 -10.57 19.48 2.86
CA SER A 200 -10.30 19.51 1.42
C SER A 200 -11.47 20.15 0.66
N ASP A 201 -11.15 21.07 -0.25
CA ASP A 201 -12.09 21.75 -1.15
C ASP A 201 -12.37 20.98 -2.45
N VAL A 202 -11.94 19.71 -2.52
CA VAL A 202 -11.98 18.89 -3.74
C VAL A 202 -13.38 18.78 -4.36
N HIS A 203 -14.43 18.73 -3.54
CA HIS A 203 -15.81 18.67 -4.04
C HIS A 203 -16.17 19.94 -4.82
N ALA A 204 -15.82 21.12 -4.29
CA ALA A 204 -16.05 22.39 -4.96
C ALA A 204 -15.23 22.50 -6.25
N ARG A 205 -13.96 22.09 -6.24
CA ARG A 205 -13.08 22.10 -7.42
C ARG A 205 -13.55 21.18 -8.54
N LEU A 206 -14.14 20.03 -8.19
CA LEU A 206 -14.62 19.05 -9.16
C LEU A 206 -16.12 19.19 -9.48
N GLY A 207 -16.83 20.12 -8.85
CA GLY A 207 -18.27 20.30 -9.02
C GLY A 207 -19.11 19.10 -8.56
N LEU A 208 -18.65 18.38 -7.53
CA LEU A 208 -19.30 17.19 -6.98
C LEU A 208 -20.07 17.52 -5.71
N GLU A 209 -21.20 16.86 -5.52
CA GLU A 209 -21.99 16.93 -4.29
C GLU A 209 -21.74 15.68 -3.44
N LYS A 210 -21.49 15.89 -2.13
CA LYS A 210 -21.27 14.79 -1.16
C LYS A 210 -22.45 13.82 -1.16
N GLY A 211 -22.16 12.53 -1.20
CA GLY A 211 -23.15 11.46 -1.27
C GLY A 211 -23.85 11.27 -2.63
N LYS A 212 -23.47 12.03 -3.66
CA LYS A 212 -24.10 11.96 -5.00
C LYS A 212 -23.09 11.65 -6.12
N TYR A 213 -22.11 10.84 -5.83
CA TYR A 213 -21.18 10.28 -6.81
C TYR A 213 -20.64 8.94 -6.33
N ILE A 214 -20.27 8.09 -7.26
CA ILE A 214 -19.53 6.85 -6.99
C ILE A 214 -18.05 7.15 -7.25
N LEU A 215 -17.18 6.77 -6.31
CA LEU A 215 -15.74 6.84 -6.52
C LEU A 215 -15.23 5.49 -7.03
N LEU A 216 -14.62 5.51 -8.21
CA LEU A 216 -14.05 4.33 -8.86
C LEU A 216 -12.52 4.41 -8.90
N SER A 217 -11.86 3.34 -8.48
CA SER A 217 -10.43 3.12 -8.70
C SER A 217 -10.21 1.72 -9.27
N ALA A 218 -9.76 1.64 -10.53
CA ALA A 218 -9.50 0.40 -11.25
C ALA A 218 -8.19 0.53 -12.03
N HIS A 219 -7.15 -0.15 -11.56
CA HIS A 219 -5.80 -0.02 -12.11
C HIS A 219 -5.00 -1.33 -12.11
N ARG A 220 -5.51 -2.40 -11.49
CA ARG A 220 -4.82 -3.67 -11.44
C ARG A 220 -4.77 -4.37 -12.79
N GLU A 221 -3.63 -5.01 -13.06
CA GLU A 221 -3.37 -5.72 -14.32
C GLU A 221 -4.43 -6.78 -14.60
N GLU A 222 -4.82 -7.54 -13.60
CA GLU A 222 -5.84 -8.58 -13.68
C GLU A 222 -7.19 -8.07 -14.23
N ASN A 223 -7.53 -6.81 -13.96
CA ASN A 223 -8.78 -6.20 -14.38
C ASN A 223 -8.71 -5.54 -15.76
N ILE A 224 -7.54 -5.04 -16.17
CA ILE A 224 -7.42 -4.17 -17.34
C ILE A 224 -6.58 -4.74 -18.48
N ASP A 225 -5.73 -5.75 -18.25
CA ASP A 225 -4.79 -6.23 -19.27
C ASP A 225 -5.44 -7.18 -20.29
N THR A 226 -6.33 -8.05 -19.84
CA THR A 226 -7.06 -8.92 -20.77
C THR A 226 -8.26 -8.19 -21.36
N GLU A 227 -8.49 -8.36 -22.67
CA GLU A 227 -9.64 -7.73 -23.35
C GLU A 227 -10.97 -8.12 -22.72
N LYS A 228 -11.13 -9.40 -22.37
CA LYS A 228 -12.33 -9.93 -21.73
C LYS A 228 -12.64 -9.22 -20.40
N ASN A 229 -11.66 -9.11 -19.53
CA ASN A 229 -11.85 -8.49 -18.21
C ASN A 229 -12.07 -6.98 -18.34
N PHE A 230 -11.31 -6.33 -19.22
CA PHE A 230 -11.47 -4.92 -19.54
C PHE A 230 -12.91 -4.59 -20.01
N ILE A 231 -13.43 -5.32 -21.00
CA ILE A 231 -14.78 -5.12 -21.50
C ILE A 231 -15.82 -5.41 -20.41
N SER A 232 -15.67 -6.50 -19.65
CA SER A 232 -16.58 -6.84 -18.55
C SER A 232 -16.66 -5.72 -17.51
N LEU A 233 -15.51 -5.24 -17.04
CA LEU A 233 -15.43 -4.17 -16.05
C LEU A 233 -16.08 -2.87 -16.54
N PHE A 234 -15.68 -2.37 -17.71
CA PHE A 234 -16.18 -1.07 -18.19
C PHE A 234 -17.62 -1.11 -18.67
N THR A 235 -18.13 -2.29 -19.09
CA THR A 235 -19.55 -2.50 -19.31
C THR A 235 -20.32 -2.41 -17.99
N ALA A 236 -19.85 -3.06 -16.94
CA ALA A 236 -20.46 -2.96 -15.61
C ALA A 236 -20.45 -1.51 -15.06
N ILE A 237 -19.36 -0.75 -15.30
CA ILE A 237 -19.27 0.66 -14.93
C ILE A 237 -20.29 1.51 -15.66
N ASN A 238 -20.47 1.33 -16.99
CA ASN A 238 -21.49 2.04 -17.75
C ASN A 238 -22.91 1.70 -17.24
N LYS A 239 -23.19 0.43 -16.95
CA LYS A 239 -24.46 0.00 -16.37
C LYS A 239 -24.70 0.59 -14.96
N MET A 240 -23.64 0.75 -14.18
CA MET A 240 -23.70 1.41 -12.88
C MET A 240 -24.07 2.90 -13.04
N ALA A 241 -23.48 3.60 -14.01
CA ALA A 241 -23.82 4.98 -14.33
C ALA A 241 -25.29 5.13 -14.76
N GLU A 242 -25.78 4.23 -15.61
CA GLU A 242 -27.19 4.20 -16.02
C GLU A 242 -28.14 3.96 -14.83
N LYS A 243 -27.81 2.99 -13.97
CA LYS A 243 -28.67 2.56 -12.86
C LYS A 243 -28.83 3.62 -11.78
N TYR A 244 -27.73 4.24 -11.37
CA TYR A 244 -27.75 5.20 -10.26
C TYR A 244 -27.96 6.65 -10.70
N ASP A 245 -27.88 6.92 -12.00
CA ASP A 245 -28.02 8.24 -12.63
C ASP A 245 -27.22 9.35 -11.91
N MET A 246 -25.97 9.04 -11.58
CA MET A 246 -25.06 9.98 -10.91
C MET A 246 -23.64 9.88 -11.49
N PRO A 247 -22.77 10.90 -11.24
CA PRO A 247 -21.38 10.85 -11.66
C PRO A 247 -20.64 9.65 -11.08
N ILE A 248 -19.83 8.99 -11.90
CA ILE A 248 -18.80 8.05 -11.47
C ILE A 248 -17.45 8.73 -11.65
N LEU A 249 -16.84 9.15 -10.54
CA LEU A 249 -15.51 9.74 -10.59
C LEU A 249 -14.47 8.62 -10.65
N TYR A 250 -13.90 8.44 -11.82
CA TYR A 250 -12.88 7.42 -12.06
C TYR A 250 -11.48 8.01 -11.87
N SER A 251 -10.80 7.63 -10.78
CA SER A 251 -9.38 7.90 -10.57
C SER A 251 -8.55 7.09 -11.58
N CYS A 252 -8.32 7.70 -12.74
CA CYS A 252 -7.81 7.02 -13.93
C CYS A 252 -6.28 7.10 -13.99
N HIS A 253 -5.60 6.01 -13.64
CA HIS A 253 -4.15 5.91 -13.80
C HIS A 253 -3.75 5.99 -15.29
N PRO A 254 -2.58 6.55 -15.65
CA PRO A 254 -2.13 6.65 -17.04
C PRO A 254 -2.21 5.36 -17.84
N ARG A 255 -1.88 4.21 -17.23
CA ARG A 255 -2.02 2.88 -17.86
C ARG A 255 -3.45 2.59 -18.29
N SER A 256 -4.42 2.80 -17.40
CA SER A 256 -5.83 2.58 -17.67
C SER A 256 -6.37 3.54 -18.73
N ARG A 257 -5.90 4.79 -18.71
CA ARG A 257 -6.22 5.80 -19.73
C ARG A 257 -5.76 5.36 -21.11
N ASN A 258 -4.49 5.00 -21.23
CA ASN A 258 -3.90 4.56 -22.50
C ASN A 258 -4.64 3.33 -23.05
N ARG A 259 -5.04 2.40 -22.16
CA ARG A 259 -5.81 1.21 -22.54
C ARG A 259 -7.21 1.58 -23.04
N LEU A 260 -7.93 2.50 -22.37
CA LEU A 260 -9.24 2.99 -22.80
C LEU A 260 -9.17 3.65 -24.18
N GLU A 261 -8.18 4.52 -24.38
CA GLU A 261 -7.98 5.21 -25.66
C GLU A 261 -7.66 4.24 -26.79
N ALA A 262 -6.78 3.26 -26.52
CA ALA A 262 -6.40 2.25 -27.52
C ALA A 262 -7.54 1.29 -27.88
N SER A 263 -8.45 0.99 -26.93
CA SER A 263 -9.57 0.07 -27.13
C SER A 263 -10.72 0.69 -27.91
N GLY A 264 -10.83 2.03 -27.95
CA GLY A 264 -12.00 2.73 -28.51
C GLY A 264 -13.30 2.52 -27.71
N PHE A 265 -13.23 1.93 -26.50
CA PHE A 265 -14.41 1.70 -25.66
C PHE A 265 -15.08 3.01 -25.26
N GLN A 266 -16.40 3.09 -25.44
CA GLN A 266 -17.17 4.29 -25.13
C GLN A 266 -17.68 4.23 -23.69
N LEU A 267 -17.17 5.13 -22.85
CA LEU A 267 -17.68 5.32 -21.50
C LEU A 267 -19.00 6.13 -21.53
N ASP A 268 -19.90 5.82 -20.60
CA ASP A 268 -21.06 6.64 -20.34
C ASP A 268 -20.62 8.09 -20.00
N PRO A 269 -21.33 9.13 -20.48
CA PRO A 269 -20.97 10.53 -20.22
C PRO A 269 -20.86 10.90 -18.73
N ARG A 270 -21.53 10.15 -17.84
CA ARG A 270 -21.44 10.34 -16.38
C ARG A 270 -20.15 9.78 -15.77
N VAL A 271 -19.37 8.99 -16.51
CA VAL A 271 -18.06 8.50 -16.05
C VAL A 271 -17.00 9.56 -16.31
N ILE A 272 -16.60 10.26 -15.27
CA ILE A 272 -15.63 11.34 -15.30
C ILE A 272 -14.24 10.78 -15.04
N ARG A 273 -13.38 10.81 -16.06
CA ARG A 273 -11.97 10.40 -15.93
C ARG A 273 -11.18 11.51 -15.25
N GLN A 274 -10.73 11.26 -14.03
CA GLN A 274 -9.93 12.17 -13.24
C GLN A 274 -8.48 11.66 -13.15
N GLU A 275 -7.52 12.56 -13.30
CA GLU A 275 -6.12 12.29 -12.97
C GLU A 275 -6.01 11.86 -11.50
N PRO A 276 -5.03 11.01 -11.14
CA PRO A 276 -4.81 10.64 -9.76
C PRO A 276 -4.63 11.88 -8.87
N LEU A 277 -5.40 11.93 -7.79
CA LEU A 277 -5.43 13.04 -6.84
C LEU A 277 -4.37 12.84 -5.73
N GLY A 278 -4.06 13.89 -4.99
CA GLY A 278 -3.27 13.84 -3.78
C GLY A 278 -3.96 13.06 -2.65
N PHE A 279 -3.22 12.81 -1.57
CA PHE A 279 -3.68 11.97 -0.48
C PHE A 279 -4.92 12.53 0.22
N HIS A 280 -4.93 13.82 0.55
CA HIS A 280 -6.04 14.46 1.24
C HIS A 280 -7.32 14.50 0.39
N ASP A 281 -7.19 14.91 -0.87
CA ASP A 281 -8.33 14.98 -1.80
C ASP A 281 -8.97 13.63 -2.06
N TYR A 282 -8.15 12.60 -2.34
CA TYR A 282 -8.66 11.27 -2.61
C TYR A 282 -9.40 10.69 -1.41
N ASN A 283 -8.83 10.82 -0.20
CA ASN A 283 -9.47 10.34 1.03
C ASN A 283 -10.72 11.16 1.39
N CYS A 284 -10.75 12.47 1.12
CA CYS A 284 -11.95 13.28 1.26
C CYS A 284 -13.08 12.78 0.35
N LEU A 285 -12.76 12.42 -0.90
CA LEU A 285 -13.74 11.86 -1.83
C LEU A 285 -14.21 10.47 -1.39
N GLN A 286 -13.31 9.59 -0.91
CA GLN A 286 -13.70 8.28 -0.38
C GLN A 286 -14.69 8.42 0.80
N MET A 287 -14.38 9.30 1.74
CA MET A 287 -15.15 9.52 2.97
C MET A 287 -16.58 10.02 2.67
N ASN A 288 -16.79 10.69 1.55
CA ASN A 288 -18.06 11.34 1.19
C ASN A 288 -18.74 10.73 -0.06
N ALA A 289 -18.29 9.58 -0.55
CA ALA A 289 -18.87 8.95 -1.73
C ALA A 289 -20.21 8.26 -1.42
N PHE A 290 -21.10 8.17 -2.41
CA PHE A 290 -22.29 7.30 -2.36
C PHE A 290 -21.89 5.82 -2.25
N ALA A 291 -20.86 5.41 -2.99
CA ALA A 291 -20.19 4.12 -2.89
C ALA A 291 -18.74 4.23 -3.34
N VAL A 292 -17.86 3.42 -2.76
CA VAL A 292 -16.45 3.29 -3.18
C VAL A 292 -16.26 1.94 -3.84
N VAL A 293 -15.91 1.96 -5.12
CA VAL A 293 -15.66 0.77 -5.94
C VAL A 293 -14.18 0.75 -6.30
N SER A 294 -13.43 -0.24 -5.80
CA SER A 294 -11.97 -0.20 -5.92
C SER A 294 -11.32 -1.57 -6.00
N ASP A 295 -10.20 -1.67 -6.74
CA ASP A 295 -9.28 -2.81 -6.71
C ASP A 295 -8.05 -2.57 -5.81
N SER A 296 -8.03 -1.47 -5.06
CA SER A 296 -6.93 -1.13 -4.17
C SER A 296 -6.82 -2.10 -3.00
N GLY A 297 -5.58 -2.51 -2.68
CA GLY A 297 -5.29 -3.32 -1.49
C GLY A 297 -5.51 -2.58 -0.16
N THR A 298 -5.62 -1.24 -0.18
CA THR A 298 -5.84 -0.42 1.02
C THR A 298 -7.33 -0.19 1.34
N LEU A 299 -8.24 -0.53 0.42
CA LEU A 299 -9.68 -0.35 0.61
C LEU A 299 -10.20 -0.89 1.96
N PRO A 300 -9.80 -2.10 2.42
CA PRO A 300 -10.24 -2.62 3.71
C PRO A 300 -9.74 -1.82 4.91
N GLU A 301 -8.53 -1.27 4.82
CA GLU A 301 -7.91 -0.43 5.87
C GLU A 301 -8.61 0.92 5.95
N GLU A 302 -8.87 1.54 4.81
CA GLU A 302 -9.60 2.80 4.67
C GLU A 302 -11.04 2.65 5.17
N SER A 303 -11.74 1.60 4.75
CA SER A 303 -13.09 1.28 5.22
C SER A 303 -13.14 1.10 6.75
N SER A 304 -12.20 0.33 7.32
CA SER A 304 -12.12 0.14 8.77
C SER A 304 -11.88 1.46 9.51
N PHE A 305 -10.94 2.28 9.03
CA PHE A 305 -10.62 3.56 9.65
C PHE A 305 -11.81 4.53 9.61
N PHE A 306 -12.37 4.80 8.42
CA PHE A 306 -13.46 5.77 8.29
C PHE A 306 -14.71 5.34 9.05
N THR A 307 -15.02 4.04 9.09
CA THR A 307 -16.09 3.51 9.93
C THR A 307 -15.81 3.74 11.43
N SER A 308 -14.55 3.58 11.85
CA SER A 308 -14.17 3.77 13.27
C SER A 308 -14.31 5.22 13.75
N VAL A 309 -14.19 6.18 12.84
CA VAL A 309 -14.36 7.62 13.13
C VAL A 309 -15.76 8.14 12.78
N GLY A 310 -16.72 7.24 12.58
CA GLY A 310 -18.16 7.56 12.44
C GLY A 310 -18.63 7.89 11.03
N HIS A 311 -17.83 7.59 10.00
CA HIS A 311 -18.23 7.74 8.61
C HIS A 311 -18.68 6.40 8.02
N SER A 312 -19.89 6.36 7.46
CA SER A 312 -20.34 5.21 6.67
C SER A 312 -19.47 5.06 5.43
N PHE A 313 -19.08 3.83 5.11
CA PHE A 313 -18.17 3.58 4.00
C PHE A 313 -18.66 2.38 3.16
N PRO A 314 -19.59 2.59 2.21
CA PRO A 314 -20.08 1.52 1.33
C PRO A 314 -18.98 1.08 0.36
N ALA A 315 -18.20 0.08 0.78
CA ALA A 315 -17.02 -0.40 0.06
C ALA A 315 -17.29 -1.65 -0.76
N VAL A 316 -16.98 -1.62 -2.05
CA VAL A 316 -17.05 -2.76 -2.96
C VAL A 316 -15.70 -2.98 -3.63
N CYS A 317 -15.14 -4.16 -3.43
CA CYS A 317 -13.86 -4.56 -4.00
C CYS A 317 -14.09 -5.31 -5.33
N ILE A 318 -13.54 -4.78 -6.42
CA ILE A 318 -13.64 -5.37 -7.77
C ILE A 318 -12.51 -6.36 -8.06
N ARG A 319 -12.18 -7.19 -7.08
CA ARG A 319 -11.22 -8.28 -7.18
C ARG A 319 -11.91 -9.62 -6.96
N THR A 320 -11.25 -10.72 -7.33
CA THR A 320 -11.70 -12.10 -7.10
C THR A 320 -11.06 -12.73 -5.87
N SER A 321 -10.01 -12.12 -5.35
CA SER A 321 -9.28 -12.56 -4.15
C SER A 321 -8.84 -11.36 -3.31
N THR A 322 -8.54 -11.59 -2.04
CA THR A 322 -8.02 -10.56 -1.14
C THR A 322 -6.93 -11.12 -0.23
N GLU A 323 -5.92 -10.33 0.00
CA GLU A 323 -4.90 -10.59 1.03
C GLU A 323 -5.32 -10.12 2.44
N ARG A 324 -6.59 -9.67 2.58
CA ARG A 324 -7.17 -9.10 3.81
C ARG A 324 -8.41 -9.88 4.28
N PRO A 325 -8.32 -11.20 4.53
CA PRO A 325 -9.49 -12.00 4.91
C PRO A 325 -10.14 -11.53 6.20
N GLU A 326 -9.36 -10.97 7.12
CA GLU A 326 -9.86 -10.38 8.38
C GLU A 326 -10.87 -9.25 8.18
N ALA A 327 -10.79 -8.53 7.06
CA ALA A 327 -11.74 -7.48 6.74
C ALA A 327 -13.08 -8.05 6.26
N LEU A 328 -13.07 -9.20 5.59
CA LEU A 328 -14.30 -9.95 5.27
C LEU A 328 -14.94 -10.52 6.53
N ASP A 329 -14.14 -11.05 7.48
CA ASP A 329 -14.63 -11.51 8.79
C ASP A 329 -15.37 -10.41 9.57
N LYS A 330 -15.07 -9.15 9.30
CA LYS A 330 -15.68 -7.99 9.95
C LYS A 330 -16.73 -7.27 9.10
N GLY A 331 -16.93 -7.70 7.86
CA GLY A 331 -17.90 -7.08 6.96
C GLY A 331 -17.51 -5.66 6.53
N CYS A 332 -16.21 -5.36 6.44
CA CYS A 332 -15.75 -4.01 6.08
C CYS A 332 -15.96 -3.65 4.62
N PHE A 333 -16.09 -4.64 3.74
CA PHE A 333 -16.33 -4.45 2.31
C PHE A 333 -16.97 -5.70 1.69
N ILE A 334 -17.49 -5.56 0.48
CA ILE A 334 -18.01 -6.67 -0.31
C ILE A 334 -17.03 -7.00 -1.44
N LEU A 335 -16.62 -8.26 -1.56
CA LEU A 335 -15.79 -8.76 -2.66
C LEU A 335 -16.70 -9.17 -3.83
N ALA A 336 -16.71 -8.39 -4.91
CA ALA A 336 -17.68 -8.53 -5.99
C ALA A 336 -17.11 -9.07 -7.31
N GLY A 337 -15.79 -8.88 -7.56
CA GLY A 337 -15.24 -9.08 -8.89
C GLY A 337 -15.69 -8.00 -9.88
N ILE A 338 -15.63 -8.33 -11.18
CA ILE A 338 -15.85 -7.37 -12.28
C ILE A 338 -17.06 -7.72 -13.16
N ASN A 339 -17.82 -8.75 -12.79
CA ASN A 339 -19.04 -9.14 -13.54
C ASN A 339 -20.15 -8.10 -13.32
N GLU A 340 -20.87 -7.72 -14.36
CA GLU A 340 -21.92 -6.69 -14.30
C GLU A 340 -22.96 -6.99 -13.21
N HIS A 341 -23.55 -8.18 -13.24
CA HIS A 341 -24.63 -8.56 -12.31
C HIS A 341 -24.14 -8.54 -10.86
N ASP A 342 -22.99 -9.15 -10.59
CA ASP A 342 -22.45 -9.31 -9.24
C ASP A 342 -21.98 -7.96 -8.68
N LEU A 343 -21.35 -7.12 -9.52
CA LEU A 343 -20.92 -5.79 -9.12
C LEU A 343 -22.11 -4.88 -8.77
N LEU A 344 -23.14 -4.85 -9.61
CA LEU A 344 -24.32 -4.03 -9.36
C LEU A 344 -25.09 -4.48 -8.11
N GLN A 345 -25.20 -5.80 -7.87
CA GLN A 345 -25.78 -6.32 -6.64
C GLN A 345 -24.95 -5.95 -5.41
N ALA A 346 -23.62 -6.05 -5.50
CA ALA A 346 -22.74 -5.71 -4.40
C ALA A 346 -22.86 -4.24 -4.00
N VAL A 347 -22.97 -3.33 -4.97
CA VAL A 347 -23.19 -1.90 -4.70
C VAL A 347 -24.56 -1.66 -4.08
N ASP A 348 -25.64 -2.32 -4.59
CA ASP A 348 -26.97 -2.22 -3.99
C ASP A 348 -26.95 -2.63 -2.53
N VAL A 349 -26.36 -3.79 -2.22
CA VAL A 349 -26.30 -4.32 -0.86
C VAL A 349 -25.47 -3.39 0.03
N ALA A 350 -24.28 -2.96 -0.40
CA ALA A 350 -23.43 -2.07 0.39
C ALA A 350 -24.13 -0.75 0.73
N VAL A 351 -24.82 -0.15 -0.23
CA VAL A 351 -25.55 1.10 -0.04
C VAL A 351 -26.79 0.91 0.84
N GLU A 352 -27.55 -0.18 0.65
CA GLU A 352 -28.74 -0.46 1.44
C GLU A 352 -28.40 -0.77 2.89
N MET A 353 -27.31 -1.51 3.15
CA MET A 353 -26.83 -1.76 4.51
C MET A 353 -26.49 -0.46 5.23
N VAL A 354 -25.78 0.47 4.57
CA VAL A 354 -25.48 1.77 5.16
C VAL A 354 -26.75 2.57 5.48
N LYS A 355 -27.77 2.56 4.62
CA LYS A 355 -29.06 3.22 4.87
C LYS A 355 -29.78 2.64 6.09
N ASN A 356 -29.60 1.36 6.34
CA ASN A 356 -30.19 0.64 7.47
C ASN A 356 -29.30 0.64 8.72
N GLU A 357 -28.20 1.39 8.70
CA GLU A 357 -27.21 1.44 9.78
C GLU A 357 -26.52 0.08 10.08
N ASP A 358 -26.57 -0.85 9.13
CA ASP A 358 -25.91 -2.16 9.17
C ASP A 358 -24.45 -2.04 8.68
N ASN A 359 -23.66 -1.20 9.31
CA ASN A 359 -22.28 -1.03 8.96
C ASN A 359 -21.42 -2.21 9.44
N GLY A 360 -20.38 -2.55 8.70
CA GLY A 360 -19.38 -3.50 9.15
C GLY A 360 -18.66 -3.05 10.41
N ILE A 361 -18.02 -4.01 11.07
CA ILE A 361 -17.22 -3.72 12.28
C ILE A 361 -15.78 -3.47 11.83
N PRO A 362 -15.13 -2.36 12.23
CA PRO A 362 -13.74 -2.11 11.92
C PRO A 362 -12.84 -3.26 12.37
N VAL A 363 -11.85 -3.64 11.56
CA VAL A 363 -10.83 -4.60 11.96
C VAL A 363 -10.01 -3.98 13.10
N PRO A 364 -9.90 -4.60 14.28
CA PRO A 364 -9.24 -4.00 15.43
C PRO A 364 -7.81 -3.50 15.13
N ASN A 365 -7.05 -4.30 14.40
CA ASN A 365 -5.67 -3.94 14.03
C ASN A 365 -5.56 -2.94 12.86
N TYR A 366 -6.68 -2.48 12.30
CA TYR A 366 -6.72 -1.44 11.26
C TYR A 366 -7.16 -0.08 11.80
N THR A 367 -7.28 0.03 13.11
CA THR A 367 -7.60 1.29 13.81
C THR A 367 -6.51 1.69 14.82
N ASP A 368 -5.37 1.00 14.82
CA ASP A 368 -4.24 1.29 15.71
C ASP A 368 -3.51 2.58 15.27
N GLU A 369 -3.46 3.57 16.16
CA GLU A 369 -2.85 4.89 15.91
C GLU A 369 -1.41 5.01 16.49
N ASN A 370 -0.80 3.90 16.89
CA ASN A 370 0.53 3.88 17.48
C ASN A 370 1.48 2.87 16.83
N VAL A 371 1.22 2.51 15.59
CA VAL A 371 2.00 1.50 14.85
C VAL A 371 3.44 1.95 14.73
N SER A 372 3.71 3.20 14.36
CA SER A 372 5.06 3.74 14.26
C SER A 372 5.86 3.62 15.56
N THR A 373 5.21 3.81 16.70
CA THR A 373 5.84 3.63 18.04
C THR A 373 6.19 2.17 18.29
N LYS A 374 5.31 1.23 17.93
CA LYS A 374 5.58 -0.21 18.02
C LYS A 374 6.79 -0.59 17.17
N ILE A 375 6.84 -0.08 15.93
CA ILE A 375 7.95 -0.36 14.99
C ILE A 375 9.29 0.13 15.54
N VAL A 376 9.36 1.37 16.01
CA VAL A 376 10.60 1.92 16.62
C VAL A 376 11.06 1.03 17.79
N LYS A 377 10.14 0.64 18.67
CA LYS A 377 10.49 -0.22 19.82
C LYS A 377 10.92 -1.62 19.39
N LEU A 378 10.30 -2.22 18.38
CA LEU A 378 10.68 -3.53 17.84
C LEU A 378 12.08 -3.48 17.22
N ILE A 379 12.35 -2.49 16.36
CA ILE A 379 13.67 -2.32 15.74
C ILE A 379 14.76 -2.14 16.82
N GLN A 380 14.55 -1.23 17.77
CA GLN A 380 15.50 -1.00 18.85
C GLN A 380 15.76 -2.26 19.68
N SER A 381 14.71 -3.03 19.96
CA SER A 381 14.83 -4.25 20.78
C SER A 381 15.51 -5.40 20.04
N TYR A 382 15.05 -5.65 18.80
CA TYR A 382 15.42 -6.88 18.10
C TYR A 382 16.67 -6.80 17.25
N THR A 383 17.20 -5.63 16.94
CA THR A 383 18.49 -5.50 16.23
C THR A 383 19.60 -6.22 16.98
N GLY A 384 19.72 -5.99 18.29
CA GLY A 384 20.69 -6.69 19.13
C GLY A 384 20.39 -8.18 19.32
N VAL A 385 19.11 -8.55 19.48
CA VAL A 385 18.70 -9.95 19.61
C VAL A 385 19.04 -10.74 18.36
N VAL A 386 18.73 -10.22 17.16
CA VAL A 386 19.05 -10.86 15.87
C VAL A 386 20.56 -10.97 15.69
N ASN A 387 21.31 -9.92 15.97
CA ASN A 387 22.78 -9.96 15.88
C ASN A 387 23.36 -11.07 16.76
N LYS A 388 22.90 -11.20 18.00
CA LYS A 388 23.39 -12.21 18.94
C LYS A 388 22.90 -13.63 18.60
N MET A 389 21.58 -13.79 18.38
CA MET A 389 20.96 -15.12 18.29
C MET A 389 21.02 -15.73 16.89
N VAL A 390 20.98 -14.89 15.84
CA VAL A 390 20.98 -15.37 14.45
C VAL A 390 22.37 -15.27 13.84
N TRP A 391 23.01 -14.12 13.98
CA TRP A 391 24.30 -13.84 13.33
C TRP A 391 25.51 -14.15 14.19
N ARG A 392 25.32 -14.43 15.50
CA ARG A 392 26.39 -14.71 16.47
C ARG A 392 27.49 -13.63 16.47
N LYS A 393 27.08 -12.37 16.28
CA LYS A 393 27.99 -11.22 16.44
C LYS A 393 28.21 -10.95 17.91
N GLU A 394 29.45 -10.63 18.26
CA GLU A 394 29.85 -10.26 19.62
C GLU A 394 29.43 -8.83 19.99
#